data_b83b205bedc9b8f28dbc50c11655bd4e
#
_entry.id   b83b205bedc9b8f28dbc50c11655bd4e
#
_cell.length_a   1.000
_cell.length_b   1.000
_cell.length_c   1.000
_cell.angle_alpha   90.00
_cell.angle_beta   90.00
_cell.angle_gamma   90.00
#
_symmetry.space_group_name_H-M   'P 1'
#
loop_
_entity.id
_entity.type
_entity.pdbx_description
1 polymer ?
#
loop_
_entity_poly.entity_id
_entity_poly.type
_entity_poly.pdbx_seq_one_letter_code
_entity_poly.pdbx_strand_id
1 'polypeptide(L)'
;MPAGSPDRIPALLLQPLIRIASFAIALALPIGAAAQGKPAPAPAPDVLVLSNGDTLHGKFVNEIGGKVTFHSDPLGDVSLSWDKIKELHATEKFAVLDKNVKMHGRRPKGQIPAGTFDVADKALVLHTENGMSLPPLPVANAAFVIDQPTIEKQAFHEPNFFTGWNGAATAGATVVTATQNQYTFSGGIGMIRAIPTVPWLNPRNRTAFDFSGSFGKIEQPSYIAPPQPPTTTAPTRVASQTPKSALYHADAERDEYISSRFYFLGNTAFDHNYSQDLDLQQIYGGGMGFTALKTSKQELDLKGTIQYEKQQFIDGSGDTNQNLIGSTFSAAYILHLKRVTYTQGVAYIPAWNYTKAYSTNETNTLAFPAYKSFSFSVGTLDSYLNDPPDSVSLTTPPTKRNSFQFTMGVTYAIKSKY
;
A
#
# COMPACT_ATOMS: atom_id res chain seq x y z
N MET A 1 -23.97 -66.57 -30.09
CA MET A 1 -24.38 -65.87 -31.32
C MET A 1 -25.19 -64.66 -30.92
N PRO A 2 -25.02 -63.50 -31.54
CA PRO A 2 -23.78 -62.87 -31.94
C PRO A 2 -23.49 -61.57 -31.17
N ALA A 3 -22.32 -61.24 -31.20
CA ALA A 3 -21.52 -60.05 -31.14
C ALA A 3 -22.19 -58.73 -31.57
N GLY A 4 -22.07 -57.71 -30.76
CA GLY A 4 -22.37 -56.28 -31.05
C GLY A 4 -21.17 -55.44 -30.65
N SER A 5 -20.59 -54.81 -31.68
CA SER A 5 -19.41 -53.99 -31.75
C SER A 5 -19.52 -52.68 -30.91
N PRO A 6 -18.46 -52.12 -30.37
CA PRO A 6 -18.50 -50.85 -29.68
C PRO A 6 -18.37 -49.69 -30.68
N ASP A 7 -19.33 -48.76 -30.64
CA ASP A 7 -19.33 -47.54 -31.38
C ASP A 7 -18.24 -46.56 -30.91
N ARG A 8 -17.45 -46.11 -31.87
CA ARG A 8 -16.40 -45.11 -31.74
C ARG A 8 -17.04 -43.74 -31.59
N ILE A 9 -16.68 -43.03 -30.53
CA ILE A 9 -16.91 -41.59 -30.41
C ILE A 9 -15.75 -40.83 -31.07
N PRO A 10 -15.97 -39.94 -32.02
CA PRO A 10 -14.89 -39.16 -32.60
C PRO A 10 -14.46 -38.02 -31.66
N ALA A 11 -13.17 -37.95 -31.41
CA ALA A 11 -12.52 -36.85 -30.77
C ALA A 11 -12.58 -35.59 -31.65
N LEU A 12 -13.37 -34.58 -31.24
CA LEU A 12 -13.36 -33.24 -31.86
C LEU A 12 -12.24 -32.44 -31.19
N LEU A 13 -11.14 -32.30 -31.91
CA LEU A 13 -10.06 -31.34 -31.67
C LEU A 13 -10.57 -29.95 -31.97
N LEU A 14 -10.80 -29.15 -30.94
CA LEU A 14 -10.92 -27.68 -31.05
C LEU A 14 -9.56 -27.07 -30.72
N GLN A 15 -8.79 -26.76 -31.73
CA GLN A 15 -7.69 -25.81 -31.63
C GLN A 15 -8.23 -24.40 -31.92
N PRO A 16 -8.01 -23.40 -31.10
CA PRO A 16 -8.17 -22.00 -31.48
C PRO A 16 -6.92 -21.51 -32.20
N LEU A 17 -7.01 -21.35 -33.49
CA LEU A 17 -6.07 -20.61 -34.33
C LEU A 17 -6.16 -19.13 -33.98
N ILE A 18 -5.20 -18.63 -33.22
CA ILE A 18 -4.94 -17.19 -33.11
C ILE A 18 -4.12 -16.80 -34.35
N ARG A 19 -4.78 -16.25 -35.34
CA ARG A 19 -4.13 -15.55 -36.45
C ARG A 19 -3.88 -14.13 -36.02
N ILE A 20 -2.62 -13.80 -35.72
CA ILE A 20 -2.13 -12.44 -35.61
C ILE A 20 -2.01 -11.89 -37.02
N ALA A 21 -2.97 -11.07 -37.43
CA ALA A 21 -2.88 -10.29 -38.65
C ALA A 21 -1.96 -9.09 -38.39
N SER A 22 -0.73 -9.16 -38.89
CA SER A 22 0.19 -8.02 -38.96
C SER A 22 -0.31 -7.06 -40.05
N PHE A 23 -0.97 -5.96 -39.65
CA PHE A 23 -1.27 -4.84 -40.52
C PHE A 23 -0.07 -3.90 -40.53
N ALA A 24 0.81 -4.06 -41.50
CA ALA A 24 1.83 -3.09 -41.84
C ALA A 24 1.19 -1.95 -42.65
N ILE A 25 0.81 -0.86 -42.00
CA ILE A 25 0.46 0.38 -42.70
C ILE A 25 1.76 1.15 -42.89
N ALA A 26 2.30 1.12 -44.09
CA ALA A 26 3.33 2.01 -44.53
C ALA A 26 2.72 3.41 -44.77
N LEU A 27 2.80 4.29 -43.79
CA LEU A 27 2.48 5.70 -43.93
C LEU A 27 3.71 6.40 -44.49
N ALA A 28 3.72 6.67 -45.80
CA ALA A 28 4.70 7.56 -46.44
C ALA A 28 4.38 8.99 -46.00
N LEU A 29 5.10 9.48 -45.01
CA LEU A 29 5.11 10.91 -44.63
C LEU A 29 6.09 11.64 -45.54
N PRO A 30 5.72 12.79 -46.09
CA PRO A 30 6.67 13.62 -46.80
C PRO A 30 7.70 14.15 -45.76
N ILE A 31 8.97 13.87 -46.03
CA ILE A 31 10.08 14.45 -45.30
C ILE A 31 10.15 15.94 -45.67
N GLY A 32 9.37 16.76 -44.96
CA GLY A 32 9.58 18.21 -44.94
C GLY A 32 10.92 18.45 -44.25
N ALA A 33 11.89 18.97 -44.96
CA ALA A 33 13.13 19.47 -44.40
C ALA A 33 12.78 20.65 -43.45
N ALA A 34 12.51 20.33 -42.19
CA ALA A 34 12.47 21.32 -41.12
C ALA A 34 13.89 21.85 -40.98
N ALA A 35 14.09 23.13 -41.29
CA ALA A 35 15.29 23.87 -41.00
C ALA A 35 15.62 23.64 -39.50
N GLN A 36 16.71 22.96 -39.24
CA GLN A 36 17.21 22.77 -37.87
C GLN A 36 17.61 24.17 -37.38
N GLY A 37 16.72 24.78 -36.61
CA GLY A 37 17.05 25.97 -35.84
C GLY A 37 18.24 25.63 -34.96
N LYS A 38 19.23 26.50 -34.93
CA LYS A 38 20.41 26.37 -34.07
C LYS A 38 19.94 26.03 -32.66
N PRO A 39 20.44 24.92 -32.03
CA PRO A 39 20.03 24.62 -30.68
C PRO A 39 20.21 25.83 -29.77
N ALA A 40 19.19 26.15 -28.99
CA ALA A 40 19.33 27.21 -27.99
C ALA A 40 20.56 26.86 -27.10
N PRO A 41 21.39 27.87 -26.74
CA PRO A 41 22.53 27.61 -25.87
C PRO A 41 22.02 26.91 -24.58
N ALA A 42 22.70 25.85 -24.17
CA ALA A 42 22.38 25.17 -22.93
C ALA A 42 22.40 26.18 -21.78
N PRO A 43 21.46 26.19 -20.85
CA PRO A 43 21.47 27.04 -19.68
C PRO A 43 22.81 26.90 -18.95
N ALA A 44 23.33 28.00 -18.43
CA ALA A 44 24.57 27.98 -17.66
C ALA A 44 24.39 27.02 -16.46
N PRO A 45 25.40 26.21 -16.13
CA PRO A 45 25.31 25.32 -14.98
C PRO A 45 25.20 26.12 -13.68
N ASP A 46 24.48 25.58 -12.73
CA ASP A 46 24.44 26.14 -11.38
C ASP A 46 25.81 25.94 -10.71
N VAL A 47 26.14 26.86 -9.80
CA VAL A 47 27.44 26.89 -9.12
C VAL A 47 27.22 26.76 -7.62
N LEU A 48 27.83 25.77 -7.00
CA LEU A 48 27.84 25.53 -5.56
C LEU A 48 29.27 25.67 -5.00
N VAL A 49 29.48 26.65 -4.13
CA VAL A 49 30.74 26.85 -3.41
C VAL A 49 30.64 26.31 -2.00
N LEU A 50 31.50 25.40 -1.64
CA LEU A 50 31.56 24.79 -0.32
C LEU A 50 32.33 25.68 0.69
N SER A 51 32.09 25.46 1.98
CA SER A 51 32.75 26.20 3.06
C SER A 51 34.27 26.00 3.12
N ASN A 52 34.79 24.92 2.52
CA ASN A 52 36.22 24.66 2.36
C ASN A 52 36.83 25.32 1.11
N GLY A 53 36.02 26.01 0.30
CA GLY A 53 36.43 26.68 -0.92
C GLY A 53 36.33 25.86 -2.21
N ASP A 54 35.98 24.57 -2.14
CA ASP A 54 35.73 23.75 -3.31
C ASP A 54 34.48 24.23 -4.06
N THR A 55 34.50 24.14 -5.39
CA THR A 55 33.40 24.56 -6.25
C THR A 55 32.89 23.37 -7.04
N LEU A 56 31.57 23.17 -7.02
CA LEU A 56 30.87 22.18 -7.83
C LEU A 56 30.05 22.88 -8.90
N HIS A 57 30.15 22.38 -10.12
CA HIS A 57 29.32 22.77 -11.25
C HIS A 57 28.30 21.67 -11.52
N GLY A 58 27.07 22.05 -11.84
CA GLY A 58 26.01 21.09 -12.11
C GLY A 58 24.62 21.73 -12.03
N LYS A 59 23.73 21.08 -11.28
CA LYS A 59 22.33 21.50 -11.16
C LYS A 59 21.84 21.39 -9.72
N PHE A 60 21.29 22.46 -9.19
CA PHE A 60 20.55 22.40 -7.94
C PHE A 60 19.26 21.60 -8.16
N VAL A 61 19.03 20.57 -7.35
CA VAL A 61 17.85 19.70 -7.49
C VAL A 61 16.74 20.15 -6.55
N ASN A 62 17.05 20.22 -5.26
CA ASN A 62 16.09 20.67 -4.24
C ASN A 62 16.78 20.89 -2.88
N GLU A 63 16.01 21.51 -1.99
CA GLU A 63 16.29 21.52 -0.56
C GLU A 63 15.05 21.05 0.19
N ILE A 64 15.21 20.06 1.07
CA ILE A 64 14.14 19.49 1.86
C ILE A 64 14.63 19.29 3.30
N GLY A 65 14.03 20.04 4.23
CA GLY A 65 14.31 19.90 5.66
C GLY A 65 15.75 20.16 6.06
N GLY A 66 16.40 21.16 5.44
CA GLY A 66 17.77 21.56 5.72
C GLY A 66 18.85 20.78 4.94
N LYS A 67 18.44 19.88 4.04
CA LYS A 67 19.34 19.13 3.16
C LYS A 67 19.20 19.59 1.73
N VAL A 68 20.28 20.09 1.18
CA VAL A 68 20.44 20.48 -0.22
C VAL A 68 20.87 19.27 -1.03
N THR A 69 20.17 18.96 -2.11
CA THR A 69 20.59 17.99 -3.13
C THR A 69 21.09 18.76 -4.35
N PHE A 70 22.30 18.47 -4.76
CA PHE A 70 22.95 19.08 -5.92
C PHE A 70 23.46 17.95 -6.84
N HIS A 71 23.07 17.99 -8.11
CA HIS A 71 23.56 17.06 -9.13
C HIS A 71 24.83 17.63 -9.76
N SER A 72 25.95 16.98 -9.53
CA SER A 72 27.23 17.33 -10.13
C SER A 72 27.55 16.34 -11.25
N ASP A 73 27.94 16.84 -12.43
CA ASP A 73 28.23 15.98 -13.58
C ASP A 73 29.24 14.87 -13.27
N PRO A 74 30.37 15.13 -12.54
CA PRO A 74 31.34 14.10 -12.24
C PRO A 74 30.97 13.23 -11.03
N LEU A 75 30.14 13.71 -10.07
CA LEU A 75 29.90 13.04 -8.79
C LEU A 75 28.48 12.45 -8.67
N GLY A 76 27.57 12.80 -9.60
CA GLY A 76 26.13 12.50 -9.46
C GLY A 76 25.47 13.32 -8.35
N ASP A 77 24.45 12.80 -7.71
CA ASP A 77 23.69 13.50 -6.68
C ASP A 77 24.46 13.55 -5.35
N VAL A 78 24.79 14.76 -4.92
CA VAL A 78 25.46 15.07 -3.67
C VAL A 78 24.46 15.71 -2.71
N SER A 79 24.36 15.19 -1.49
CA SER A 79 23.48 15.72 -0.44
C SER A 79 24.30 16.39 0.66
N LEU A 80 24.03 17.68 0.89
CA LEU A 80 24.78 18.55 1.79
C LEU A 80 23.84 19.28 2.72
N SER A 81 24.30 19.62 3.92
CA SER A 81 23.61 20.55 4.81
C SER A 81 24.04 22.00 4.53
N TRP A 82 23.18 22.96 4.82
CA TRP A 82 23.43 24.41 4.56
C TRP A 82 24.72 24.92 5.22
N ASP A 83 25.13 24.38 6.36
CA ASP A 83 26.36 24.77 7.05
C ASP A 83 27.64 24.50 6.26
N LYS A 84 27.58 23.58 5.29
CA LYS A 84 28.69 23.23 4.39
C LYS A 84 28.71 24.06 3.09
N ILE A 85 27.69 24.87 2.89
CA ILE A 85 27.55 25.69 1.69
C ILE A 85 27.88 27.15 2.03
N LYS A 86 28.80 27.72 1.29
CA LYS A 86 29.19 29.12 1.39
C LYS A 86 28.36 29.99 0.44
N GLU A 87 28.29 29.56 -0.82
CA GLU A 87 27.58 30.26 -1.87
C GLU A 87 26.88 29.24 -2.79
N LEU A 88 25.70 29.60 -3.30
CA LEU A 88 24.97 28.83 -4.28
C LEU A 88 24.28 29.78 -5.25
N HIS A 89 24.45 29.55 -6.54
CA HIS A 89 23.77 30.30 -7.60
C HIS A 89 22.95 29.33 -8.44
N ALA A 90 21.61 29.51 -8.44
CA ALA A 90 20.67 28.66 -9.17
C ALA A 90 20.01 29.44 -10.30
N THR A 91 20.12 28.91 -11.51
CA THR A 91 19.66 29.55 -12.75
C THR A 91 18.23 29.19 -13.14
N GLU A 92 17.71 28.07 -12.60
CA GLU A 92 16.32 27.66 -12.81
C GLU A 92 15.38 28.28 -11.77
N LYS A 93 14.08 28.17 -12.01
CA LYS A 93 13.04 28.72 -11.12
C LYS A 93 12.66 27.74 -10.03
N PHE A 94 12.86 28.16 -8.80
CA PHE A 94 12.51 27.44 -7.60
C PHE A 94 11.49 28.19 -6.78
N ALA A 95 10.57 27.46 -6.20
CA ALA A 95 9.65 27.98 -5.20
C ALA A 95 10.28 27.80 -3.81
N VAL A 96 10.25 28.85 -3.01
CA VAL A 96 10.82 28.87 -1.67
C VAL A 96 9.70 28.94 -0.64
N LEU A 97 9.63 27.94 0.22
CA LEU A 97 8.70 27.88 1.35
C LEU A 97 9.44 28.20 2.65
N ASP A 98 8.96 29.20 3.36
CA ASP A 98 9.40 29.51 4.72
C ASP A 98 8.76 28.51 5.73
N LYS A 99 9.49 28.12 6.77
CA LYS A 99 9.01 27.28 7.89
C LYS A 99 7.77 27.81 8.59
N ASN A 100 7.57 29.12 8.57
CA ASN A 100 6.41 29.78 9.16
C ASN A 100 5.14 29.64 8.29
N VAL A 101 5.28 29.31 7.00
CA VAL A 101 4.15 29.08 6.12
C VAL A 101 3.61 27.66 6.35
N LYS A 102 2.55 27.57 7.16
CA LYS A 102 1.87 26.28 7.40
C LYS A 102 1.13 25.87 6.13
N MET A 103 1.70 24.90 5.43
CA MET A 103 1.00 24.14 4.38
C MET A 103 0.03 23.17 5.06
N HIS A 104 -1.15 23.64 5.44
CA HIS A 104 -2.23 22.76 5.85
C HIS A 104 -2.87 22.18 4.59
N GLY A 105 -3.25 20.93 4.58
CA GLY A 105 -3.79 20.10 3.48
C GLY A 105 -4.72 20.73 2.45
N ARG A 106 -5.09 21.96 2.61
CA ARG A 106 -5.74 22.81 1.62
C ARG A 106 -4.72 23.84 1.10
N ARG A 107 -4.87 24.22 -0.16
CA ARG A 107 -4.03 25.17 -0.89
C ARG A 107 -3.53 26.29 0.02
N PRO A 108 -2.22 26.60 0.02
CA PRO A 108 -1.71 27.71 0.80
C PRO A 108 -2.50 28.98 0.44
N LYS A 109 -2.86 29.76 1.43
CA LYS A 109 -3.46 31.07 1.22
C LYS A 109 -2.34 32.01 0.75
N GLY A 110 -2.17 32.12 -0.56
CA GLY A 110 -1.18 32.99 -1.16
C GLY A 110 -0.36 32.31 -2.25
N GLN A 111 0.26 33.10 -3.12
CA GLN A 111 1.24 32.60 -4.09
C GLN A 111 2.52 32.26 -3.34
N ILE A 112 3.05 31.07 -3.61
CA ILE A 112 4.39 30.70 -3.15
C ILE A 112 5.37 31.47 -4.00
N PRO A 113 6.28 32.25 -3.41
CA PRO A 113 7.24 33.01 -4.19
C PRO A 113 8.17 32.06 -4.95
N ALA A 114 8.32 32.33 -6.25
CA ALA A 114 9.14 31.51 -7.13
C ALA A 114 10.02 32.40 -8.01
N GLY A 115 11.21 31.92 -8.33
CA GLY A 115 12.18 32.59 -9.15
C GLY A 115 13.55 31.92 -9.11
N THR A 116 14.55 32.54 -9.71
CA THR A 116 15.95 32.16 -9.52
C THR A 116 16.41 32.62 -8.14
N PHE A 117 17.42 32.02 -7.58
CA PHE A 117 17.88 32.40 -6.25
C PHE A 117 19.39 32.29 -6.10
N ASP A 118 19.90 33.13 -5.22
CA ASP A 118 21.27 33.12 -4.75
C ASP A 118 21.33 32.90 -3.25
N VAL A 119 22.36 32.15 -2.81
CA VAL A 119 22.66 32.01 -1.39
C VAL A 119 24.06 32.55 -1.16
N ALA A 120 24.16 33.51 -0.25
CA ALA A 120 25.40 34.04 0.27
C ALA A 120 25.22 34.38 1.76
N ASP A 121 26.26 34.24 2.57
CA ASP A 121 26.26 34.58 3.99
C ASP A 121 25.08 33.93 4.80
N LYS A 122 24.74 32.69 4.44
CA LYS A 122 23.62 31.93 5.03
C LYS A 122 22.24 32.57 4.81
N ALA A 123 22.09 33.42 3.84
CA ALA A 123 20.84 34.02 3.42
C ALA A 123 20.51 33.68 1.97
N LEU A 124 19.26 33.32 1.71
CA LEU A 124 18.71 33.06 0.39
C LEU A 124 18.01 34.33 -0.12
N VAL A 125 18.38 34.78 -1.28
CA VAL A 125 17.72 35.92 -2.00
C VAL A 125 17.04 35.35 -3.22
N LEU A 126 15.72 35.54 -3.32
CA LEU A 126 14.90 35.08 -4.44
C LEU A 126 14.67 36.26 -5.41
N HIS A 127 14.96 35.99 -6.67
CA HIS A 127 14.76 36.94 -7.78
C HIS A 127 13.53 36.51 -8.59
N THR A 128 12.43 37.26 -8.43
CA THR A 128 11.17 36.98 -9.12
C THR A 128 11.22 37.34 -10.60
N GLU A 129 10.31 36.81 -11.39
CA GLU A 129 10.20 37.09 -12.83
C GLU A 129 10.05 38.58 -13.15
N ASN A 130 9.46 39.35 -12.25
CA ASN A 130 9.28 40.79 -12.41
C ASN A 130 10.56 41.59 -12.12
N GLY A 131 11.70 40.93 -11.95
CA GLY A 131 12.98 41.57 -11.63
C GLY A 131 13.08 42.09 -10.19
N MET A 132 12.13 41.80 -9.34
CA MET A 132 12.13 42.21 -7.94
C MET A 132 12.85 41.15 -7.11
N SER A 133 13.83 41.58 -6.31
CA SER A 133 14.47 40.71 -5.31
C SER A 133 13.66 40.76 -4.01
N LEU A 134 13.31 39.59 -3.49
CA LEU A 134 12.65 39.50 -2.19
C LEU A 134 13.64 39.70 -1.03
N PRO A 135 13.15 40.10 0.15
CA PRO A 135 14.01 40.24 1.32
C PRO A 135 14.79 38.93 1.58
N PRO A 136 16.06 39.03 2.02
CA PRO A 136 16.87 37.86 2.29
C PRO A 136 16.22 36.97 3.35
N LEU A 137 16.03 35.68 3.04
CA LEU A 137 15.54 34.66 3.95
C LEU A 137 16.73 33.89 4.53
N PRO A 138 16.92 33.84 5.86
CA PRO A 138 17.92 32.94 6.44
C PRO A 138 17.69 31.51 5.98
N VAL A 139 18.71 30.80 5.48
CA VAL A 139 18.58 29.43 5.00
C VAL A 139 18.05 28.47 6.07
N ALA A 140 18.28 28.78 7.33
CA ALA A 140 17.72 28.04 8.46
C ALA A 140 16.18 28.14 8.53
N ASN A 141 15.58 29.15 7.93
CA ASN A 141 14.13 29.36 7.89
C ASN A 141 13.49 28.81 6.62
N ALA A 142 14.24 28.43 5.59
CA ALA A 142 13.73 27.72 4.46
C ALA A 142 13.26 26.31 4.92
N ALA A 143 12.00 25.99 4.59
CA ALA A 143 11.48 24.64 4.83
C ALA A 143 11.71 23.77 3.62
N PHE A 144 11.51 24.35 2.43
CA PHE A 144 11.67 23.68 1.14
C PHE A 144 12.10 24.69 0.08
N VAL A 145 13.03 24.29 -0.78
CA VAL A 145 13.36 24.96 -2.03
C VAL A 145 13.21 23.91 -3.14
N ILE A 146 12.13 24.02 -3.90
CA ILE A 146 11.69 22.99 -4.86
C ILE A 146 11.43 23.66 -6.21
N ASP A 147 11.73 22.98 -7.30
CA ASP A 147 11.43 23.50 -8.64
C ASP A 147 9.96 23.88 -8.77
N GLN A 148 9.70 25.02 -9.39
CA GLN A 148 8.36 25.60 -9.48
C GLN A 148 7.32 24.64 -10.09
N PRO A 149 7.60 23.90 -11.19
CA PRO A 149 6.65 22.94 -11.73
C PRO A 149 6.27 21.83 -10.77
N THR A 150 7.21 21.32 -9.97
CA THR A 150 6.93 20.27 -8.98
C THR A 150 6.04 20.81 -7.85
N ILE A 151 6.31 22.00 -7.31
CA ILE A 151 5.46 22.55 -6.25
C ILE A 151 4.05 22.86 -6.78
N GLU A 152 3.92 23.42 -7.98
CA GLU A 152 2.62 23.66 -8.61
C GLU A 152 1.83 22.36 -8.79
N LYS A 153 2.47 21.32 -9.31
CA LYS A 153 1.88 20.01 -9.49
C LYS A 153 1.42 19.41 -8.18
N GLN A 154 2.27 19.41 -7.13
CA GLN A 154 2.01 18.73 -5.87
C GLN A 154 1.10 19.53 -4.92
N ALA A 155 1.26 20.85 -4.88
CA ALA A 155 0.51 21.69 -3.95
C ALA A 155 -0.86 22.12 -4.50
N PHE A 156 -0.97 22.35 -5.82
CA PHE A 156 -2.15 22.99 -6.40
C PHE A 156 -2.97 22.10 -7.32
N HIS A 157 -2.39 21.04 -7.91
CA HIS A 157 -3.11 20.14 -8.80
C HIS A 157 -3.42 18.81 -8.08
N GLU A 158 -4.57 18.27 -8.38
CA GLU A 158 -4.92 16.90 -8.00
C GLU A 158 -4.71 15.98 -9.20
N PRO A 159 -3.94 14.90 -9.05
CA PRO A 159 -3.80 13.92 -10.11
C PRO A 159 -5.16 13.25 -10.37
N ASN A 160 -5.41 12.80 -11.60
CA ASN A 160 -6.58 12.00 -11.88
C ASN A 160 -6.58 10.72 -11.03
N PHE A 161 -7.75 10.08 -10.90
CA PHE A 161 -7.92 8.91 -10.01
C PHE A 161 -6.92 7.79 -10.29
N PHE A 162 -6.53 7.58 -11.54
CA PHE A 162 -5.65 6.47 -11.93
C PHE A 162 -4.15 6.73 -11.73
N THR A 163 -3.76 7.93 -11.32
CA THR A 163 -2.36 8.30 -11.10
C THR A 163 -2.03 8.49 -9.62
N GLY A 164 -0.77 8.33 -9.26
CA GLY A 164 -0.30 8.51 -7.89
C GLY A 164 -0.43 7.29 -7.00
N TRP A 165 -0.81 6.14 -7.53
CA TRP A 165 -0.90 4.89 -6.77
C TRP A 165 0.48 4.25 -6.59
N ASN A 166 0.81 3.95 -5.34
CA ASN A 166 1.95 3.13 -4.95
C ASN A 166 1.42 1.88 -4.27
N GLY A 167 2.16 0.79 -4.32
CA GLY A 167 1.68 -0.41 -3.66
C GLY A 167 2.61 -1.59 -3.82
N ALA A 168 2.06 -2.76 -3.59
CA ALA A 168 2.78 -4.00 -3.72
C ALA A 168 1.85 -5.13 -4.17
N ALA A 169 2.36 -6.01 -5.02
CA ALA A 169 1.75 -7.28 -5.33
C ALA A 169 2.53 -8.40 -4.63
N THR A 170 1.84 -9.32 -4.01
CA THR A 170 2.43 -10.44 -3.27
C THR A 170 1.99 -11.77 -3.87
N ALA A 171 2.87 -12.74 -3.87
CA ALA A 171 2.55 -14.14 -4.16
C ALA A 171 3.30 -15.02 -3.17
N GLY A 172 2.63 -16.02 -2.60
CA GLY A 172 3.22 -16.83 -1.56
C GLY A 172 2.59 -18.22 -1.44
N ALA A 173 3.19 -19.01 -0.58
CA ALA A 173 2.64 -20.26 -0.13
C ALA A 173 2.57 -20.27 1.40
N THR A 174 1.48 -20.78 1.90
CA THR A 174 1.27 -20.93 3.34
C THR A 174 1.19 -22.40 3.67
N VAL A 175 1.95 -22.81 4.67
CA VAL A 175 1.87 -24.17 5.23
C VAL A 175 1.33 -24.02 6.64
N VAL A 176 0.21 -24.66 6.91
CA VAL A 176 -0.34 -24.78 8.26
C VAL A 176 -0.17 -26.20 8.70
N THR A 177 0.53 -26.42 9.81
CA THR A 177 0.63 -27.71 10.48
C THR A 177 -0.14 -27.62 11.79
N ALA A 178 -1.32 -28.24 11.81
CA ALA A 178 -2.18 -28.32 12.97
C ALA A 178 -2.74 -29.74 13.06
N THR A 179 -3.88 -29.94 13.70
CA THR A 179 -4.63 -31.19 13.64
C THR A 179 -4.94 -31.65 12.20
N GLN A 180 -4.82 -30.71 11.25
CA GLN A 180 -4.98 -30.89 9.83
C GLN A 180 -3.79 -30.24 9.12
N ASN A 181 -3.25 -30.88 8.10
CA ASN A 181 -2.22 -30.29 7.25
C ASN A 181 -2.88 -29.47 6.14
N GLN A 182 -2.50 -28.23 6.03
CA GLN A 182 -3.03 -27.35 4.99
C GLN A 182 -1.88 -26.79 4.14
N TYR A 183 -2.04 -26.87 2.84
CA TYR A 183 -1.18 -26.26 1.84
C TYR A 183 -1.98 -25.25 1.05
N THR A 184 -1.61 -24.00 1.13
CA THR A 184 -2.32 -22.92 0.43
C THR A 184 -1.37 -22.09 -0.41
N PHE A 185 -1.85 -21.68 -1.58
CA PHE A 185 -1.26 -20.61 -2.35
C PHE A 185 -1.99 -19.32 -2.03
N SER A 186 -1.25 -18.27 -1.80
CA SER A 186 -1.78 -16.95 -1.49
C SER A 186 -1.25 -15.91 -2.45
N GLY A 187 -2.05 -14.89 -2.70
CA GLY A 187 -1.68 -13.73 -3.48
C GLY A 187 -2.48 -12.52 -3.05
N GLY A 188 -1.93 -11.35 -3.31
CA GLY A 188 -2.61 -10.11 -2.96
C GLY A 188 -2.02 -8.92 -3.69
N ILE A 189 -2.77 -7.83 -3.66
CA ILE A 189 -2.36 -6.53 -4.16
C ILE A 189 -2.87 -5.46 -3.19
N GLY A 190 -1.93 -4.71 -2.63
CA GLY A 190 -2.23 -3.54 -1.81
C GLY A 190 -1.80 -2.29 -2.54
N MET A 191 -2.67 -1.30 -2.62
CA MET A 191 -2.44 -0.03 -3.30
C MET A 191 -2.78 1.12 -2.38
N ILE A 192 -1.93 2.14 -2.36
CA ILE A 192 -2.13 3.36 -1.60
C ILE A 192 -1.87 4.58 -2.47
N ARG A 193 -2.72 5.57 -2.33
CA ARG A 193 -2.63 6.85 -3.01
C ARG A 193 -2.78 7.96 -1.99
N ALA A 194 -1.70 8.66 -1.73
CA ALA A 194 -1.69 9.86 -0.88
C ALA A 194 -1.57 11.11 -1.76
N ILE A 195 -2.26 12.17 -1.42
CA ILE A 195 -2.18 13.46 -2.09
C ILE A 195 -1.85 14.55 -1.08
N PRO A 196 -0.77 15.31 -1.27
CA PRO A 196 0.27 15.21 -2.32
C PRO A 196 1.00 13.86 -2.32
N THR A 197 1.55 13.47 -3.47
CA THR A 197 2.24 12.17 -3.62
C THR A 197 3.67 12.16 -3.09
N VAL A 198 4.18 13.32 -2.69
CA VAL A 198 5.54 13.51 -2.19
C VAL A 198 5.59 13.41 -0.66
N PRO A 199 6.59 12.73 -0.09
CA PRO A 199 6.63 12.45 1.36
C PRO A 199 6.97 13.69 2.21
N TRP A 200 7.50 14.75 1.60
CA TRP A 200 7.88 15.97 2.31
C TRP A 200 6.71 16.97 2.48
N LEU A 201 5.57 16.77 1.80
CA LEU A 201 4.32 17.47 2.08
C LEU A 201 3.38 16.61 2.92
N ASN A 202 2.64 17.26 3.82
CA ASN A 202 1.61 16.57 4.58
C ASN A 202 0.47 16.13 3.66
N PRO A 203 -0.04 14.91 3.79
CA PRO A 203 -1.14 14.44 2.97
C PRO A 203 -2.40 15.23 3.25
N ARG A 204 -3.16 15.56 2.20
CA ARG A 204 -4.53 16.09 2.29
C ARG A 204 -5.52 14.96 2.43
N ASN A 205 -5.31 13.93 1.66
CA ASN A 205 -6.10 12.72 1.69
C ASN A 205 -5.24 11.49 1.36
N ARG A 206 -5.73 10.34 1.79
CA ARG A 206 -5.15 9.04 1.47
C ARG A 206 -6.28 8.10 1.08
N THR A 207 -6.10 7.33 0.04
CA THR A 207 -6.98 6.24 -0.35
C THR A 207 -6.16 4.98 -0.37
N ALA A 208 -6.60 3.97 0.33
CA ALA A 208 -6.00 2.64 0.33
C ALA A 208 -6.99 1.63 -0.25
N PHE A 209 -6.46 0.61 -0.87
CA PHE A 209 -7.19 -0.52 -1.39
C PHE A 209 -6.33 -1.76 -1.23
N ASP A 210 -6.85 -2.79 -0.61
CA ASP A 210 -6.22 -4.09 -0.49
C ASP A 210 -7.14 -5.19 -1.03
N PHE A 211 -6.54 -6.15 -1.69
CA PHE A 211 -7.17 -7.39 -2.08
C PHE A 211 -6.19 -8.53 -1.84
N SER A 212 -6.61 -9.52 -1.09
CA SER A 212 -5.81 -10.72 -0.86
C SER A 212 -6.68 -11.97 -0.94
N GLY A 213 -6.05 -13.07 -1.31
CA GLY A 213 -6.74 -14.36 -1.38
C GLY A 213 -5.78 -15.50 -1.15
N SER A 214 -6.30 -16.56 -0.56
CA SER A 214 -5.61 -17.83 -0.45
C SER A 214 -6.54 -18.98 -0.85
N PHE A 215 -5.98 -19.96 -1.53
CA PHE A 215 -6.69 -21.16 -1.96
C PHE A 215 -5.85 -22.39 -1.70
N GLY A 216 -6.46 -23.42 -1.14
CA GLY A 216 -5.72 -24.64 -0.81
C GLY A 216 -6.58 -25.85 -0.52
N LYS A 217 -5.90 -26.89 -0.09
CA LYS A 217 -6.52 -28.13 0.36
C LYS A 217 -6.18 -28.34 1.83
N ILE A 218 -7.17 -28.78 2.58
CA ILE A 218 -7.01 -29.23 3.96
C ILE A 218 -7.08 -30.77 3.92
N GLU A 219 -6.03 -31.43 4.33
CA GLU A 219 -6.04 -32.89 4.49
C GLU A 219 -6.45 -33.21 5.93
N GLN A 220 -7.66 -33.70 6.09
CA GLN A 220 -8.18 -34.22 7.34
C GLN A 220 -7.92 -35.75 7.40
N PRO A 221 -6.98 -36.21 8.23
CA PRO A 221 -6.71 -37.61 8.33
C PRO A 221 -7.93 -38.39 8.87
N SER A 222 -8.09 -39.64 8.49
CA SER A 222 -9.13 -40.49 9.04
C SER A 222 -8.95 -40.64 10.56
N TYR A 223 -10.02 -40.49 11.31
CA TYR A 223 -10.01 -40.71 12.76
C TYR A 223 -11.13 -41.65 13.21
N ILE A 224 -10.99 -42.20 14.42
CA ILE A 224 -12.00 -43.02 15.03
C ILE A 224 -12.85 -42.12 15.93
N ALA A 225 -14.12 -41.94 15.56
CA ALA A 225 -15.05 -41.17 16.39
C ALA A 225 -15.48 -42.03 17.60
N PRO A 226 -15.42 -41.49 18.84
CA PRO A 226 -15.89 -42.21 20.00
C PRO A 226 -17.40 -42.46 19.90
N PRO A 227 -17.93 -43.55 20.53
CA PRO A 227 -19.36 -43.81 20.58
C PRO A 227 -20.09 -42.66 21.26
N GLN A 228 -21.17 -42.17 20.66
CA GLN A 228 -22.00 -41.10 21.23
C GLN A 228 -23.07 -41.74 22.16
N PRO A 229 -23.23 -41.28 23.40
CA PRO A 229 -24.36 -41.69 24.23
C PRO A 229 -25.67 -41.16 23.62
N PRO A 230 -26.80 -41.94 23.64
CA PRO A 230 -27.01 -43.15 24.42
C PRO A 230 -26.81 -44.47 23.63
N THR A 231 -26.16 -44.45 22.47
CA THR A 231 -26.00 -45.67 21.67
C THR A 231 -24.66 -46.35 21.95
N THR A 232 -24.72 -47.66 22.31
CA THR A 232 -23.57 -48.55 22.45
C THR A 232 -23.00 -49.02 21.11
N THR A 233 -23.07 -48.20 20.09
CA THR A 233 -22.55 -48.49 18.75
C THR A 233 -21.02 -48.51 18.76
N ALA A 234 -20.44 -49.46 18.07
CA ALA A 234 -18.98 -49.54 17.92
C ALA A 234 -18.36 -48.24 17.38
N PRO A 235 -17.10 -47.96 17.73
CA PRO A 235 -16.39 -46.76 17.22
C PRO A 235 -16.44 -46.72 15.68
N THR A 236 -16.91 -45.62 15.13
CA THR A 236 -17.05 -45.47 13.68
C THR A 236 -15.80 -44.81 13.11
N ARG A 237 -15.21 -45.41 12.10
CA ARG A 237 -14.09 -44.80 11.37
C ARG A 237 -14.63 -43.75 10.42
N VAL A 238 -14.27 -42.49 10.68
CA VAL A 238 -14.51 -41.37 9.75
C VAL A 238 -13.42 -41.39 8.70
N ALA A 239 -13.82 -41.47 7.44
CA ALA A 239 -12.88 -41.45 6.32
C ALA A 239 -12.14 -40.09 6.22
N SER A 240 -10.94 -40.13 5.65
CA SER A 240 -10.21 -38.89 5.35
C SER A 240 -11.02 -38.00 4.39
N GLN A 241 -11.12 -36.74 4.71
CA GLN A 241 -11.75 -35.75 3.86
C GLN A 241 -10.70 -34.74 3.39
N THR A 242 -10.87 -34.20 2.21
CA THR A 242 -9.98 -33.18 1.64
C THR A 242 -10.81 -31.96 1.25
N PRO A 243 -11.35 -31.21 2.23
CA PRO A 243 -12.07 -29.99 1.94
C PRO A 243 -11.14 -28.96 1.29
N LYS A 244 -11.70 -28.17 0.39
CA LYS A 244 -11.02 -27.02 -0.18
C LYS A 244 -11.07 -25.88 0.84
N SER A 245 -9.98 -25.16 0.99
CA SER A 245 -9.93 -23.91 1.77
C SER A 245 -9.88 -22.76 0.79
N ALA A 246 -10.76 -21.78 0.97
CA ALA A 246 -10.74 -20.54 0.26
C ALA A 246 -10.92 -19.41 1.26
N LEU A 247 -10.09 -18.39 1.15
CA LEU A 247 -10.16 -17.18 1.95
C LEU A 247 -9.92 -16.00 1.01
N TYR A 248 -10.81 -15.03 1.04
CA TYR A 248 -10.69 -13.80 0.28
C TYR A 248 -10.97 -12.62 1.19
N HIS A 249 -10.16 -11.60 1.05
CA HIS A 249 -10.32 -10.31 1.72
C HIS A 249 -10.18 -9.19 0.72
N ALA A 250 -11.08 -8.22 0.76
CA ALA A 250 -10.98 -6.99 0.01
C ALA A 250 -11.39 -5.84 0.90
N ASP A 251 -10.57 -4.81 0.98
CA ASP A 251 -10.92 -3.60 1.71
C ASP A 251 -10.60 -2.33 0.92
N ALA A 252 -11.30 -1.27 1.29
CA ALA A 252 -11.02 0.08 0.81
C ALA A 252 -11.19 1.07 1.95
N GLU A 253 -10.26 2.01 2.06
CA GLU A 253 -10.25 3.07 3.06
C GLU A 253 -9.99 4.42 2.40
N ARG A 254 -10.72 5.44 2.82
CA ARG A 254 -10.51 6.82 2.43
C ARG A 254 -10.32 7.69 3.66
N ASP A 255 -9.19 8.38 3.74
CA ASP A 255 -8.83 9.32 4.78
C ASP A 255 -8.88 10.75 4.28
N GLU A 256 -9.41 11.65 5.09
CA GLU A 256 -9.38 13.09 4.88
C GLU A 256 -8.68 13.77 6.06
N TYR A 257 -7.50 14.34 5.81
CA TYR A 257 -6.64 14.91 6.81
C TYR A 257 -7.09 16.31 7.23
N ILE A 258 -7.29 16.51 8.52
CA ILE A 258 -7.59 17.82 9.13
C ILE A 258 -6.29 18.51 9.54
N SER A 259 -5.30 17.72 9.94
CA SER A 259 -3.97 18.18 10.31
C SER A 259 -2.90 17.25 9.73
N SER A 260 -1.64 17.52 10.00
CA SER A 260 -0.54 16.64 9.58
C SER A 260 -0.59 15.22 10.17
N ARG A 261 -1.41 15.01 11.21
CA ARG A 261 -1.46 13.75 11.96
C ARG A 261 -2.86 13.23 12.21
N PHE A 262 -3.87 14.10 12.16
CA PHE A 262 -5.25 13.76 12.49
C PHE A 262 -6.11 13.73 11.23
N TYR A 263 -6.90 12.68 11.05
CA TYR A 263 -7.76 12.49 9.89
C TYR A 263 -9.09 11.82 10.26
N PHE A 264 -10.13 12.08 9.47
CA PHE A 264 -11.33 11.27 9.42
C PHE A 264 -11.17 10.18 8.37
N LEU A 265 -11.82 9.05 8.60
CA LEU A 265 -11.77 7.94 7.66
C LEU A 265 -13.15 7.34 7.44
N GLY A 266 -13.33 6.77 6.25
CA GLY A 266 -14.42 5.87 5.91
C GLY A 266 -13.83 4.61 5.30
N ASN A 267 -14.35 3.46 5.70
CA ASN A 267 -13.84 2.17 5.23
C ASN A 267 -14.97 1.19 4.91
N THR A 268 -14.66 0.27 4.02
CA THR A 268 -15.48 -0.90 3.74
C THR A 268 -14.58 -2.11 3.59
N ALA A 269 -15.04 -3.27 4.05
CA ALA A 269 -14.32 -4.53 3.87
C ALA A 269 -15.30 -5.66 3.53
N PHE A 270 -14.78 -6.65 2.81
CA PHE A 270 -15.49 -7.85 2.39
C PHE A 270 -14.59 -9.04 2.63
N ASP A 271 -15.10 -10.00 3.40
CA ASP A 271 -14.38 -11.22 3.75
C ASP A 271 -15.18 -12.46 3.36
N HIS A 272 -14.46 -13.47 2.90
CA HIS A 272 -14.93 -14.83 2.74
C HIS A 272 -13.96 -15.76 3.41
N ASN A 273 -14.44 -16.64 4.28
CA ASN A 273 -13.57 -17.59 4.99
C ASN A 273 -14.24 -18.95 5.13
N TYR A 274 -13.93 -19.82 4.19
CA TYR A 274 -14.48 -21.16 4.16
C TYR A 274 -14.17 -21.98 5.43
N SER A 275 -13.02 -21.75 6.07
CA SER A 275 -12.63 -22.49 7.29
C SER A 275 -13.40 -22.08 8.55
N GLN A 276 -14.09 -20.94 8.50
CA GLN A 276 -14.97 -20.43 9.55
C GLN A 276 -16.44 -20.48 9.14
N ASP A 277 -16.76 -21.19 8.07
CA ASP A 277 -18.10 -21.26 7.46
C ASP A 277 -18.68 -19.89 7.08
N LEU A 278 -17.82 -18.90 6.92
CA LEU A 278 -18.20 -17.53 6.59
C LEU A 278 -18.27 -17.35 5.07
N ASP A 279 -19.48 -17.30 4.53
CA ASP A 279 -19.71 -17.09 3.11
C ASP A 279 -19.41 -15.65 2.70
N LEU A 280 -19.94 -14.69 3.43
CA LEU A 280 -19.69 -13.28 3.19
C LEU A 280 -19.83 -12.45 4.45
N GLN A 281 -18.76 -11.74 4.80
CA GLN A 281 -18.80 -10.66 5.77
C GLN A 281 -18.67 -9.34 5.03
N GLN A 282 -19.53 -8.40 5.38
CA GLN A 282 -19.53 -7.03 4.85
C GLN A 282 -19.37 -6.08 6.01
N ILE A 283 -18.38 -5.21 5.96
CA ILE A 283 -18.11 -4.21 6.98
C ILE A 283 -18.18 -2.83 6.34
N TYR A 284 -18.95 -1.93 6.95
CA TYR A 284 -19.04 -0.53 6.56
C TYR A 284 -18.80 0.32 7.79
N GLY A 285 -17.77 1.13 7.77
CA GLY A 285 -17.35 1.89 8.93
C GLY A 285 -16.93 3.31 8.62
N GLY A 286 -16.84 4.09 9.68
CA GLY A 286 -16.28 5.43 9.64
C GLY A 286 -15.75 5.83 11.01
N GLY A 287 -14.77 6.71 11.02
CA GLY A 287 -14.14 7.06 12.28
C GLY A 287 -13.01 8.08 12.14
N MET A 288 -12.05 7.97 13.03
CA MET A 288 -10.93 8.89 13.15
C MET A 288 -9.62 8.12 13.27
N GLY A 289 -8.57 8.72 12.73
CA GLY A 289 -7.22 8.23 12.86
C GLY A 289 -6.23 9.29 13.30
N PHE A 290 -5.17 8.85 13.96
CA PHE A 290 -4.10 9.69 14.45
C PHE A 290 -2.75 9.03 14.20
N THR A 291 -1.90 9.70 13.42
CA THR A 291 -0.50 9.29 13.23
C THR A 291 0.32 9.72 14.45
N ALA A 292 0.46 8.81 15.42
CA ALA A 292 1.14 9.08 16.68
C ALA A 292 2.64 9.31 16.49
N LEU A 293 3.25 8.56 15.58
CA LEU A 293 4.67 8.63 15.26
C LEU A 293 4.86 8.69 13.75
N LYS A 294 5.62 9.68 13.28
CA LYS A 294 5.97 9.84 11.87
C LYS A 294 7.40 10.34 11.73
N THR A 295 8.28 9.45 11.33
CA THR A 295 9.68 9.75 11.05
C THR A 295 10.09 9.10 9.73
N SER A 296 11.29 9.37 9.25
CA SER A 296 11.81 8.71 8.04
C SER A 296 12.03 7.19 8.21
N LYS A 297 12.05 6.69 9.45
CA LYS A 297 12.31 5.28 9.73
C LYS A 297 11.09 4.53 10.24
N GLN A 298 10.12 5.22 10.84
CA GLN A 298 9.01 4.56 11.50
C GLN A 298 7.75 5.41 11.47
N GLU A 299 6.62 4.73 11.37
CA GLU A 299 5.29 5.32 11.42
C GLU A 299 4.39 4.46 12.31
N LEU A 300 3.59 5.11 13.16
CA LEU A 300 2.56 4.46 13.98
C LEU A 300 1.24 5.20 13.78
N ASP A 301 0.29 4.50 13.20
CA ASP A 301 -1.09 4.96 12.99
C ASP A 301 -2.02 4.27 14.00
N LEU A 302 -2.86 5.05 14.66
CA LEU A 302 -3.91 4.58 15.56
C LEU A 302 -5.26 4.97 14.98
N LYS A 303 -6.22 4.05 14.93
CA LYS A 303 -7.55 4.29 14.36
C LYS A 303 -8.63 3.80 15.30
N GLY A 304 -9.75 4.51 15.30
CA GLY A 304 -10.99 4.09 15.95
C GLY A 304 -12.17 4.32 15.00
N THR A 305 -12.94 3.28 14.72
CA THR A 305 -14.13 3.35 13.85
C THR A 305 -15.35 2.82 14.55
N ILE A 306 -16.51 3.32 14.13
CA ILE A 306 -17.82 2.73 14.38
C ILE A 306 -18.23 2.04 13.09
N GLN A 307 -18.76 0.83 13.19
CA GLN A 307 -19.07 0.04 12.01
C GLN A 307 -20.35 -0.75 12.15
N TYR A 308 -20.95 -1.00 11.00
CA TYR A 308 -21.97 -2.01 10.79
C TYR A 308 -21.33 -3.20 10.07
N GLU A 309 -21.62 -4.39 10.56
CA GLU A 309 -21.10 -5.65 10.04
C GLU A 309 -22.25 -6.61 9.79
N LYS A 310 -22.27 -7.19 8.59
CA LYS A 310 -23.22 -8.23 8.20
C LYS A 310 -22.46 -9.50 7.91
N GLN A 311 -22.75 -10.58 8.64
CA GLN A 311 -22.16 -11.88 8.44
C GLN A 311 -23.21 -12.85 7.87
N GLN A 312 -22.81 -13.57 6.82
CA GLN A 312 -23.59 -14.65 6.20
C GLN A 312 -22.75 -15.93 6.28
N PHE A 313 -23.36 -17.02 6.74
CA PHE A 313 -22.65 -18.30 6.92
C PHE A 313 -23.11 -19.32 5.87
N ILE A 314 -22.19 -20.23 5.46
CA ILE A 314 -22.40 -21.17 4.35
C ILE A 314 -23.49 -22.17 4.68
N ASP A 315 -23.48 -22.76 5.89
CA ASP A 315 -24.42 -23.80 6.33
C ASP A 315 -25.57 -23.23 7.20
N GLY A 316 -25.69 -21.91 7.23
CA GLY A 316 -26.70 -21.24 8.05
C GLY A 316 -28.11 -21.43 7.50
N SER A 317 -29.01 -22.03 8.28
CA SER A 317 -30.39 -21.61 8.23
C SER A 317 -30.41 -20.11 8.46
N GLY A 318 -31.31 -19.33 7.83
CA GLY A 318 -31.33 -17.86 7.90
C GLY A 318 -31.21 -17.24 9.31
N ASP A 319 -31.35 -18.03 10.36
CA ASP A 319 -31.22 -17.67 11.77
C ASP A 319 -29.76 -17.56 12.26
N THR A 320 -28.77 -18.05 11.50
CA THR A 320 -27.35 -17.95 11.87
C THR A 320 -26.68 -16.67 11.34
N ASN A 321 -27.29 -15.99 10.38
CA ASN A 321 -26.77 -14.74 9.87
C ASN A 321 -26.84 -13.65 10.94
N GLN A 322 -25.75 -12.90 11.10
CA GLN A 322 -25.60 -11.88 12.12
C GLN A 322 -25.52 -10.48 11.52
N ASN A 323 -26.19 -9.54 12.19
CA ASN A 323 -26.04 -8.13 11.94
C ASN A 323 -25.44 -7.50 13.19
N LEU A 324 -24.21 -7.06 13.13
CA LEU A 324 -23.47 -6.54 14.25
C LEU A 324 -23.27 -5.03 14.10
N ILE A 325 -23.35 -4.33 15.20
CA ILE A 325 -22.95 -2.93 15.31
C ILE A 325 -21.83 -2.90 16.34
N GLY A 326 -20.71 -2.31 15.98
CA GLY A 326 -19.54 -2.34 16.83
C GLY A 326 -18.54 -1.23 16.54
N SER A 327 -17.35 -1.44 17.04
CA SER A 327 -16.19 -0.58 16.82
C SER A 327 -15.03 -1.40 16.33
N THR A 328 -14.06 -0.74 15.67
CA THR A 328 -12.71 -1.28 15.50
C THR A 328 -11.72 -0.30 16.09
N PHE A 329 -10.86 -0.80 16.96
CA PHE A 329 -9.68 -0.10 17.44
C PHE A 329 -8.45 -0.78 16.85
N SER A 330 -7.67 -0.04 16.07
CA SER A 330 -6.51 -0.61 15.40
C SER A 330 -5.25 0.23 15.55
N ALA A 331 -4.12 -0.45 15.50
CA ALA A 331 -2.79 0.14 15.44
C ALA A 331 -2.02 -0.48 14.26
N ALA A 332 -1.41 0.37 13.45
CA ALA A 332 -0.53 -0.05 12.37
C ALA A 332 0.86 0.57 12.58
N TYR A 333 1.87 -0.28 12.65
CA TYR A 333 3.25 0.13 12.85
C TYR A 333 4.13 -0.32 11.70
N ILE A 334 4.96 0.60 11.19
CA ILE A 334 5.94 0.34 10.14
C ILE A 334 7.31 0.80 10.62
N LEU A 335 8.32 -0.07 10.47
CA LEU A 335 9.71 0.21 10.78
C LEU A 335 10.61 -0.12 9.60
N HIS A 336 11.29 0.89 9.05
CA HIS A 336 12.26 0.75 7.98
C HIS A 336 13.68 0.66 8.55
N LEU A 337 14.28 -0.50 8.47
CA LEU A 337 15.70 -0.75 8.75
C LEU A 337 16.47 -0.78 7.44
N LYS A 338 17.82 -0.75 7.51
CA LYS A 338 18.67 -0.73 6.29
C LYS A 338 18.40 -1.89 5.31
N ARG A 339 18.03 -3.07 5.82
CA ARG A 339 17.87 -4.31 5.04
C ARG A 339 16.54 -5.02 5.27
N VAL A 340 15.67 -4.47 6.11
CA VAL A 340 14.42 -5.11 6.49
C VAL A 340 13.37 -4.04 6.70
N THR A 341 12.17 -4.26 6.21
CA THR A 341 10.98 -3.51 6.63
C THR A 341 10.12 -4.42 7.49
N TYR A 342 9.82 -4.00 8.69
CA TYR A 342 8.86 -4.64 9.59
C TYR A 342 7.55 -3.89 9.55
N THR A 343 6.46 -4.63 9.40
CA THR A 343 5.10 -4.09 9.46
C THR A 343 4.29 -4.91 10.46
N GLN A 344 3.58 -4.25 11.36
CA GLN A 344 2.66 -4.86 12.31
C GLN A 344 1.32 -4.17 12.23
N GLY A 345 0.25 -4.97 12.22
CA GLY A 345 -1.13 -4.50 12.37
C GLY A 345 -1.79 -5.24 13.52
N VAL A 346 -2.51 -4.53 14.37
CA VAL A 346 -3.33 -5.09 15.44
C VAL A 346 -4.71 -4.46 15.38
N ALA A 347 -5.76 -5.25 15.47
CA ALA A 347 -7.13 -4.78 15.52
C ALA A 347 -7.91 -5.52 16.61
N TYR A 348 -8.71 -4.76 17.37
CA TYR A 348 -9.70 -5.26 18.32
C TYR A 348 -11.09 -4.80 17.88
N ILE A 349 -12.00 -5.73 17.68
CA ILE A 349 -13.30 -5.54 17.03
C ILE A 349 -14.42 -6.01 17.97
N PRO A 350 -14.89 -5.22 18.93
CA PRO A 350 -16.02 -5.54 19.78
C PRO A 350 -17.35 -5.23 19.08
N ALA A 351 -18.33 -6.13 19.19
CA ALA A 351 -19.70 -5.86 18.83
C ALA A 351 -20.49 -5.32 20.04
N TRP A 352 -21.31 -4.30 19.84
CA TRP A 352 -22.08 -3.65 20.91
C TRP A 352 -23.42 -4.30 21.16
N ASN A 353 -24.07 -4.75 20.08
CA ASN A 353 -25.37 -5.42 20.18
C ASN A 353 -25.26 -6.90 20.54
N TYR A 354 -24.07 -7.47 20.46
CA TYR A 354 -23.79 -8.83 20.89
C TYR A 354 -22.39 -8.93 21.52
N THR A 355 -22.29 -8.64 22.79
CA THR A 355 -21.02 -8.44 23.50
C THR A 355 -20.10 -9.67 23.55
N LYS A 356 -20.61 -10.87 23.26
CA LYS A 356 -19.80 -12.07 23.10
C LYS A 356 -19.10 -12.13 21.76
N ALA A 357 -19.62 -11.45 20.72
CA ALA A 357 -19.03 -11.40 19.40
C ALA A 357 -17.93 -10.32 19.36
N TYR A 358 -16.76 -10.64 19.84
CA TYR A 358 -15.56 -9.82 19.60
C TYR A 358 -14.51 -10.62 18.89
N SER A 359 -13.70 -9.95 18.10
CA SER A 359 -12.56 -10.55 17.40
C SER A 359 -11.30 -9.71 17.58
N THR A 360 -10.16 -10.35 17.40
CA THR A 360 -8.86 -9.70 17.31
C THR A 360 -8.09 -10.24 16.13
N ASN A 361 -7.40 -9.36 15.44
CA ASN A 361 -6.51 -9.72 14.34
C ASN A 361 -5.14 -9.12 14.60
N GLU A 362 -4.09 -9.91 14.44
CA GLU A 362 -2.71 -9.46 14.48
C GLU A 362 -1.97 -9.94 13.23
N THR A 363 -1.35 -9.01 12.54
CA THR A 363 -0.50 -9.29 11.39
C THR A 363 0.92 -8.82 11.66
N ASN A 364 1.89 -9.64 11.32
CA ASN A 364 3.30 -9.27 11.38
C ASN A 364 3.95 -9.64 10.03
N THR A 365 4.72 -8.75 9.46
CA THR A 365 5.43 -9.01 8.21
C THR A 365 6.85 -8.47 8.27
N LEU A 366 7.80 -9.29 7.87
CA LEU A 366 9.19 -8.94 7.63
C LEU A 366 9.46 -9.03 6.13
N ALA A 367 9.82 -7.90 5.51
CA ALA A 367 10.17 -7.84 4.10
C ALA A 367 11.68 -7.55 3.93
N PHE A 368 12.35 -8.40 3.18
CA PHE A 368 13.79 -8.34 2.90
C PHE A 368 13.98 -7.93 1.44
N PRO A 369 14.44 -6.70 1.13
CA PRO A 369 14.75 -6.30 -0.23
C PRO A 369 15.75 -7.26 -0.87
N ALA A 370 15.43 -7.79 -2.05
CA ALA A 370 16.27 -8.75 -2.75
C ALA A 370 16.90 -8.12 -4.00
N TYR A 371 16.10 -7.75 -4.99
CA TYR A 371 16.60 -7.20 -6.24
C TYR A 371 15.60 -6.20 -6.84
N LYS A 372 16.04 -4.99 -7.12
CA LYS A 372 15.22 -3.88 -7.66
C LYS A 372 13.92 -3.70 -6.84
N SER A 373 12.76 -3.98 -7.43
CA SER A 373 11.44 -3.87 -6.78
C SER A 373 10.97 -5.15 -6.11
N PHE A 374 11.77 -6.22 -6.10
CA PHE A 374 11.43 -7.49 -5.47
C PHE A 374 11.95 -7.58 -4.05
N SER A 375 11.14 -8.11 -3.17
CA SER A 375 11.48 -8.44 -1.79
C SER A 375 11.02 -9.85 -1.46
N PHE A 376 11.73 -10.55 -0.59
CA PHE A 376 11.26 -11.76 0.06
C PHE A 376 10.53 -11.35 1.34
N SER A 377 9.37 -11.94 1.62
CA SER A 377 8.58 -11.64 2.81
C SER A 377 8.25 -12.89 3.61
N VAL A 378 8.23 -12.72 4.92
CA VAL A 378 7.77 -13.70 5.90
C VAL A 378 6.76 -13.01 6.78
N GLY A 379 5.61 -13.63 6.99
CA GLY A 379 4.54 -13.04 7.78
C GLY A 379 3.81 -14.04 8.65
N THR A 380 3.13 -13.51 9.67
CA THR A 380 2.17 -14.21 10.49
C THR A 380 0.85 -13.46 10.50
N LEU A 381 -0.24 -14.21 10.50
CA LEU A 381 -1.58 -13.72 10.76
C LEU A 381 -2.15 -14.56 11.90
N ASP A 382 -2.55 -13.90 12.97
CA ASP A 382 -3.28 -14.50 14.09
C ASP A 382 -4.65 -13.86 14.19
N SER A 383 -5.70 -14.65 14.05
CA SER A 383 -7.10 -14.20 14.10
C SER A 383 -7.83 -14.98 15.19
N TYR A 384 -8.41 -14.23 16.11
CA TYR A 384 -9.22 -14.78 17.20
C TYR A 384 -10.67 -14.31 17.07
N LEU A 385 -11.60 -15.24 17.15
CA LEU A 385 -13.04 -15.00 17.20
C LEU A 385 -13.61 -15.59 18.50
N ASN A 386 -14.20 -14.77 19.35
CA ASN A 386 -14.62 -15.20 20.68
C ASN A 386 -15.82 -16.16 20.68
N ASP A 387 -16.78 -15.91 19.83
CA ASP A 387 -18.03 -16.67 19.77
C ASP A 387 -18.34 -17.10 18.33
N PRO A 388 -17.55 -18.06 17.78
CA PRO A 388 -17.85 -18.60 16.47
C PRO A 388 -19.17 -19.37 16.53
N PRO A 389 -19.99 -19.39 15.46
CA PRO A 389 -21.21 -20.17 15.45
C PRO A 389 -20.90 -21.65 15.71
N ASP A 390 -21.74 -22.27 16.53
CA ASP A 390 -21.62 -23.72 16.79
C ASP A 390 -21.85 -24.46 15.49
N SER A 391 -20.96 -25.43 15.19
CA SER A 391 -21.17 -26.34 14.06
C SER A 391 -22.45 -27.15 14.31
N VAL A 392 -23.45 -26.98 13.48
CA VAL A 392 -24.75 -27.67 13.59
C VAL A 392 -24.62 -29.18 13.33
N SER A 393 -23.50 -29.63 12.80
CA SER A 393 -23.26 -31.01 12.45
C SER A 393 -22.39 -31.72 13.51
N LEU A 394 -22.93 -32.79 14.12
CA LEU A 394 -22.18 -33.66 15.02
C LEU A 394 -20.98 -34.40 14.34
N THR A 395 -20.84 -34.24 13.04
CA THR A 395 -19.76 -34.87 12.24
C THR A 395 -18.63 -33.89 11.88
N THR A 396 -18.81 -32.58 12.12
CA THR A 396 -17.75 -31.60 11.91
C THR A 396 -17.05 -31.27 13.23
N PRO A 397 -15.71 -31.15 13.25
CA PRO A 397 -15.01 -30.67 14.43
C PRO A 397 -15.48 -29.27 14.83
N PRO A 398 -15.53 -28.96 16.14
CA PRO A 398 -15.97 -27.63 16.59
C PRO A 398 -15.08 -26.54 15.97
N THR A 399 -15.70 -25.44 15.57
CA THR A 399 -15.02 -24.29 14.98
C THR A 399 -13.98 -23.76 15.97
N LYS A 400 -12.72 -23.65 15.54
CA LYS A 400 -11.66 -23.11 16.37
C LYS A 400 -11.78 -21.60 16.50
N ARG A 401 -11.66 -21.10 17.71
CA ARG A 401 -11.67 -19.65 18.01
C ARG A 401 -10.42 -18.96 17.46
N ASN A 402 -9.29 -19.65 17.45
CA ASN A 402 -8.02 -19.09 16.99
C ASN A 402 -7.56 -19.72 15.68
N SER A 403 -7.09 -18.90 14.75
CA SER A 403 -6.49 -19.28 13.48
C SER A 403 -5.14 -18.60 13.33
N PHE A 404 -4.08 -19.40 13.36
CA PHE A 404 -2.72 -18.91 13.15
C PHE A 404 -2.21 -19.34 11.77
N GLN A 405 -1.70 -18.38 11.01
CA GLN A 405 -1.15 -18.61 9.68
C GLN A 405 0.29 -18.09 9.62
N PHE A 406 1.14 -18.87 9.00
CA PHE A 406 2.50 -18.50 8.66
C PHE A 406 2.65 -18.43 7.14
N THR A 407 3.08 -17.31 6.60
CA THR A 407 3.15 -17.06 5.17
C THR A 407 4.57 -16.72 4.77
N MET A 408 5.04 -17.31 3.68
CA MET A 408 6.26 -16.91 2.99
C MET A 408 5.93 -16.54 1.57
N GLY A 409 6.54 -15.48 1.06
CA GLY A 409 6.22 -15.03 -0.28
C GLY A 409 7.24 -14.09 -0.88
N VAL A 410 6.97 -13.73 -2.11
CA VAL A 410 7.69 -12.71 -2.86
C VAL A 410 6.76 -11.52 -3.06
N THR A 411 7.29 -10.34 -2.83
CA THR A 411 6.57 -9.07 -2.98
C THR A 411 7.23 -8.25 -4.08
N TYR A 412 6.43 -7.73 -4.99
CA TYR A 412 6.85 -6.78 -6.01
C TYR A 412 6.31 -5.39 -5.69
N ALA A 413 7.20 -4.42 -5.49
CA ALA A 413 6.82 -3.04 -5.20
C ALA A 413 6.40 -2.30 -6.47
N ILE A 414 5.20 -1.73 -6.46
CA ILE A 414 4.61 -0.90 -7.52
C ILE A 414 4.84 0.56 -7.13
N LYS A 415 5.56 1.31 -7.97
CA LYS A 415 5.86 2.72 -7.73
C LYS A 415 5.20 3.58 -8.78
N SER A 416 4.47 4.60 -8.35
CA SER A 416 3.94 5.63 -9.25
C SER A 416 5.07 6.46 -9.86
N LYS A 417 4.88 6.85 -11.11
CA LYS A 417 5.75 7.81 -11.82
C LYS A 417 5.25 9.26 -11.70
N TYR A 418 4.18 9.52 -10.95
CA TYR A 418 3.57 10.84 -10.81
C TYR A 418 4.37 11.74 -9.88
#